data_71c0fbfbe58f0b54505f79bd483f9255
#
_entry.id   71c0fbfbe58f0b54505f79bd483f9255
#
_cell.length_a   1.000
_cell.length_b   1.000
_cell.length_c   1.000
_cell.angle_alpha   90.00
_cell.angle_beta   90.00
_cell.angle_gamma   90.00
#
_symmetry.space_group_name_H-M   'P 1'
#
loop_
_entity.id
_entity.type
_entity.pdbx_description
1 polymer ?
#
loop_
_entity_poly.entity_id
_entity_poly.type
_entity_poly.pdbx_seq_one_letter_code
_entity_poly.pdbx_strand_id
1 'polypeptide(L)'
;MMKTFEEYEAEAAWEAHLENALCHARRQAAERRRKAIRRAVLLWMAVALVLTALWLTRDTGKPEAEAPTVTAGRLAGDQTPAVEYASLVLWQELDSETAPPVQEDYENEKIEAALYASGYFREDVPLDGELQSQLRAACEESGVEYTLMLAIIRKETGYRNVKGDGGASWGYCQVQPRWHKARMERLGVTDLMDPFGNFRVACDYMAELLSRYDVENALTAYNSGHPGHSAYARTVMGYWEELKNG
;
A
#
# COMPACT_ATOMS: atom_id res chain seq x y z
N MET A 1 -48.16 16.92 2.72
CA MET A 1 -47.89 18.00 3.71
C MET A 1 -46.49 18.46 3.40
N MET A 2 -46.29 19.69 2.97
CA MET A 2 -44.95 20.21 2.66
C MET A 2 -44.27 20.54 3.99
N LYS A 3 -43.01 20.08 4.14
CA LYS A 3 -42.17 20.44 5.31
C LYS A 3 -41.96 21.96 5.32
N THR A 4 -41.90 22.54 6.49
CA THR A 4 -41.61 23.98 6.65
C THR A 4 -40.10 24.24 6.47
N PHE A 5 -39.70 25.45 6.18
CA PHE A 5 -38.29 25.84 6.02
C PHE A 5 -37.47 25.53 7.30
N GLU A 6 -38.05 25.73 8.47
CA GLU A 6 -37.43 25.39 9.76
C GLU A 6 -37.20 23.90 9.95
N GLU A 7 -38.09 23.03 9.41
CA GLU A 7 -37.92 21.59 9.45
C GLU A 7 -36.77 21.12 8.53
N TYR A 8 -36.57 21.79 7.38
CA TYR A 8 -35.44 21.54 6.50
C TYR A 8 -34.10 21.97 7.12
N GLU A 9 -34.06 23.12 7.78
CA GLU A 9 -32.84 23.58 8.49
C GLU A 9 -32.49 22.66 9.66
N ALA A 10 -33.47 22.21 10.43
CA ALA A 10 -33.25 21.29 11.54
C ALA A 10 -32.75 19.90 11.06
N GLU A 11 -33.27 19.41 9.95
CA GLU A 11 -32.85 18.14 9.34
C GLU A 11 -31.42 18.24 8.80
N ALA A 12 -31.06 19.31 8.10
CA ALA A 12 -29.71 19.58 7.62
C ALA A 12 -28.69 19.74 8.78
N ALA A 13 -29.08 20.42 9.86
CA ALA A 13 -28.25 20.55 11.03
C ALA A 13 -28.04 19.22 11.76
N TRP A 14 -29.07 18.35 11.80
CA TRP A 14 -28.98 17.00 12.37
C TRP A 14 -28.08 16.10 11.53
N GLU A 15 -28.21 16.12 10.19
CA GLU A 15 -27.33 15.36 9.29
C GLU A 15 -25.87 15.79 9.43
N ALA A 16 -25.60 17.09 9.48
CA ALA A 16 -24.25 17.61 9.70
C ALA A 16 -23.67 17.17 11.06
N HIS A 17 -24.53 17.14 12.11
CA HIS A 17 -24.11 16.67 13.44
C HIS A 17 -23.81 15.16 13.43
N LEU A 18 -24.62 14.38 12.74
CA LEU A 18 -24.42 12.92 12.60
C LEU A 18 -23.14 12.61 11.80
N GLU A 19 -22.89 13.33 10.71
CA GLU A 19 -21.64 13.18 9.93
C GLU A 19 -20.41 13.53 10.75
N ASN A 20 -20.46 14.62 11.52
CA ASN A 20 -19.37 14.99 12.43
C ASN A 20 -19.13 13.91 13.50
N ALA A 21 -20.19 13.34 14.08
CA ALA A 21 -20.08 12.28 15.07
C ALA A 21 -19.48 11.00 14.45
N LEU A 22 -19.90 10.63 13.24
CA LEU A 22 -19.34 9.49 12.50
C LEU A 22 -17.87 9.72 12.12
N CYS A 23 -17.51 10.93 11.71
CA CYS A 23 -16.13 11.31 11.42
C CYS A 23 -15.25 11.19 12.68
N HIS A 24 -15.72 11.67 13.83
CA HIS A 24 -15.04 11.52 15.12
C HIS A 24 -14.87 10.05 15.53
N ALA A 25 -15.92 9.24 15.38
CA ALA A 25 -15.87 7.81 15.69
C ALA A 25 -14.85 7.06 14.79
N ARG A 26 -14.83 7.36 13.48
CA ARG A 26 -13.86 6.80 12.53
C ARG A 26 -12.42 7.20 12.87
N ARG A 27 -12.18 8.46 13.26
CA ARG A 27 -10.85 8.93 13.72
C ARG A 27 -10.38 8.20 14.97
N GLN A 28 -11.26 8.03 15.97
CA GLN A 28 -10.92 7.28 17.18
C GLN A 28 -10.61 5.81 16.86
N ALA A 29 -11.36 5.20 15.94
CA ALA A 29 -11.10 3.83 15.50
C ALA A 29 -9.74 3.71 14.78
N ALA A 30 -9.41 4.66 13.90
CA ALA A 30 -8.11 4.71 13.21
C ALA A 30 -6.95 4.90 14.19
N GLU A 31 -7.10 5.79 15.18
CA GLU A 31 -6.09 5.97 16.23
C GLU A 31 -5.88 4.70 17.08
N ARG A 32 -6.98 4.01 17.44
CA ARG A 32 -6.91 2.74 18.18
C ARG A 32 -6.19 1.68 17.36
N ARG A 33 -6.48 1.58 16.03
CA ARG A 33 -5.77 0.66 15.12
C ARG A 33 -4.29 1.02 15.00
N ARG A 34 -3.93 2.30 14.82
CA ARG A 34 -2.51 2.75 14.77
C ARG A 34 -1.77 2.42 16.07
N LYS A 35 -2.39 2.62 17.23
CA LYS A 35 -1.82 2.24 18.53
C LYS A 35 -1.65 0.73 18.67
N ALA A 36 -2.61 -0.05 18.17
CA ALA A 36 -2.52 -1.51 18.18
C ALA A 36 -1.40 -2.01 17.27
N ILE A 37 -1.27 -1.48 16.05
CA ILE A 37 -0.18 -1.82 15.11
C ILE A 37 1.18 -1.46 15.71
N ARG A 38 1.34 -0.25 16.27
CA ARG A 38 2.59 0.14 16.93
C ARG A 38 2.97 -0.80 18.08
N ARG A 39 1.99 -1.21 18.90
CA ARG A 39 2.23 -2.19 19.97
C ARG A 39 2.63 -3.56 19.42
N ALA A 40 1.97 -4.02 18.35
CA ALA A 40 2.32 -5.27 17.69
C ALA A 40 3.74 -5.23 17.11
N VAL A 41 4.12 -4.15 16.44
CA VAL A 41 5.49 -3.96 15.90
C VAL A 41 6.52 -3.96 17.02
N LEU A 42 6.26 -3.25 18.13
CA LEU A 42 7.17 -3.23 19.28
C LEU A 42 7.33 -4.62 19.93
N LEU A 43 6.25 -5.39 20.03
CA LEU A 43 6.29 -6.77 20.52
C LEU A 43 7.11 -7.66 19.59
N TRP A 44 6.91 -7.56 18.26
CA TRP A 44 7.69 -8.30 17.27
C TRP A 44 9.18 -7.94 17.32
N MET A 45 9.51 -6.66 17.48
CA MET A 45 10.91 -6.21 17.66
C MET A 45 11.52 -6.78 18.95
N ALA A 46 10.77 -6.78 20.05
CA ALA A 46 11.24 -7.37 21.31
C ALA A 46 11.48 -8.88 21.17
N VAL A 47 10.57 -9.61 20.52
CA VAL A 47 10.74 -11.04 20.24
C VAL A 47 11.96 -11.29 19.35
N ALA A 48 12.15 -10.49 18.29
CA ALA A 48 13.31 -10.59 17.42
C ALA A 48 14.61 -10.35 18.17
N LEU A 49 14.67 -9.36 19.08
CA LEU A 49 15.83 -9.09 19.92
C LEU A 49 16.14 -10.25 20.88
N VAL A 50 15.11 -10.86 21.47
CA VAL A 50 15.29 -12.04 22.33
C VAL A 50 15.81 -13.23 21.53
N LEU A 51 15.26 -13.48 20.34
CA LEU A 51 15.71 -14.58 19.47
C LEU A 51 17.14 -14.36 18.97
N THR A 52 17.52 -13.12 18.63
CA THR A 52 18.91 -12.81 18.25
C THR A 52 19.87 -12.96 19.43
N ALA A 53 19.47 -12.54 20.65
CA ALA A 53 20.26 -12.75 21.85
C ALA A 53 20.46 -14.24 22.17
N LEU A 54 19.38 -15.04 22.06
CA LEU A 54 19.44 -16.49 22.25
C LEU A 54 20.32 -17.17 21.17
N TRP A 55 20.28 -16.65 19.94
CA TRP A 55 21.14 -17.15 18.87
C TRP A 55 22.61 -16.83 19.09
N LEU A 56 22.94 -15.62 19.60
CA LEU A 56 24.30 -15.18 19.94
C LEU A 56 24.86 -15.89 21.17
N THR A 57 24.00 -16.30 22.12
CA THR A 57 24.43 -17.03 23.32
C THR A 57 24.46 -18.54 23.12
N ARG A 58 24.01 -19.02 21.95
CA ARG A 58 24.14 -20.42 21.59
C ARG A 58 25.61 -20.69 21.32
N ASP A 59 26.24 -21.19 22.33
CA ASP A 59 27.67 -21.62 22.28
C ASP A 59 27.79 -22.63 21.14
N THR A 60 28.36 -22.20 20.03
CA THR A 60 28.76 -23.08 18.94
C THR A 60 30.03 -23.78 19.40
N GLY A 61 29.89 -24.69 20.37
CA GLY A 61 30.93 -25.65 20.70
C GLY A 61 31.21 -26.48 19.45
N LYS A 62 32.09 -25.97 18.60
CA LYS A 62 32.74 -26.80 17.60
C LYS A 62 33.47 -27.88 18.33
N PRO A 63 33.21 -29.15 18.10
CA PRO A 63 34.16 -30.18 18.48
C PRO A 63 35.42 -29.90 17.66
N GLU A 64 36.50 -29.59 18.36
CA GLU A 64 37.86 -29.52 17.81
C GLU A 64 38.15 -30.94 17.31
N ALA A 65 37.99 -31.14 16.00
CA ALA A 65 38.40 -32.37 15.36
C ALA A 65 39.93 -32.38 15.37
N GLU A 66 40.52 -33.18 16.27
CA GLU A 66 41.90 -33.55 16.18
C GLU A 66 42.20 -34.09 14.78
N ALA A 67 43.11 -33.41 14.10
CA ALA A 67 43.58 -33.82 12.81
C ALA A 67 44.25 -35.20 12.94
N PRO A 68 43.81 -36.23 12.19
CA PRO A 68 44.54 -37.49 12.20
C PRO A 68 45.89 -37.29 11.49
N THR A 69 46.95 -37.56 12.22
CA THR A 69 48.31 -37.65 11.68
C THR A 69 48.36 -38.78 10.69
N VAL A 70 48.36 -38.46 9.37
CA VAL A 70 48.49 -39.46 8.32
C VAL A 70 49.95 -39.84 8.20
N THR A 71 50.27 -40.98 8.73
CA THR A 71 51.51 -41.70 8.42
C THR A 71 51.41 -42.20 6.98
N ALA A 72 52.37 -41.81 6.15
CA ALA A 72 52.46 -42.24 4.77
C ALA A 72 52.67 -43.76 4.66
N GLY A 73 51.60 -44.45 4.34
CA GLY A 73 51.59 -45.86 3.91
C GLY A 73 51.14 -45.99 2.48
N ARG A 74 52.08 -46.26 1.61
CA ARG A 74 51.90 -46.51 0.17
C ARG A 74 51.19 -47.82 -0.03
N LEU A 75 49.97 -47.84 -0.59
CA LEU A 75 49.46 -48.99 -1.35
C LEU A 75 48.53 -48.53 -2.45
N ALA A 76 48.79 -49.07 -3.65
CA ALA A 76 48.07 -48.93 -4.88
C ALA A 76 46.66 -49.50 -4.79
N GLY A 77 45.71 -48.91 -5.49
CA GLY A 77 44.39 -49.50 -5.72
C GLY A 77 43.41 -48.45 -6.16
N ASP A 78 43.36 -48.24 -7.44
CA ASP A 78 42.34 -47.53 -8.22
C ASP A 78 40.92 -47.97 -7.84
N GLN A 79 40.14 -47.06 -7.20
CA GLN A 79 38.68 -47.03 -7.27
C GLN A 79 38.23 -45.67 -6.73
N THR A 80 38.10 -44.67 -7.61
CA THR A 80 37.33 -43.48 -7.37
C THR A 80 35.87 -43.85 -7.22
N PRO A 81 35.17 -43.38 -6.18
CA PRO A 81 33.76 -43.68 -6.03
C PRO A 81 32.95 -42.86 -7.02
N ALA A 82 32.40 -43.56 -8.01
CA ALA A 82 31.45 -43.04 -8.99
C ALA A 82 30.16 -42.47 -8.37
N VAL A 83 30.02 -42.56 -7.07
CA VAL A 83 28.82 -42.12 -6.32
C VAL A 83 28.80 -40.62 -6.03
N GLU A 84 29.98 -39.99 -5.88
CA GLU A 84 30.06 -38.58 -5.59
C GLU A 84 29.85 -37.71 -6.84
N TYR A 85 30.24 -38.21 -8.01
CA TYR A 85 29.99 -37.54 -9.28
C TYR A 85 28.52 -37.66 -9.72
N ALA A 86 27.85 -38.75 -9.43
CA ALA A 86 26.44 -38.96 -9.76
C ALA A 86 25.52 -38.03 -8.95
N SER A 87 25.87 -37.75 -7.68
CA SER A 87 25.08 -36.81 -6.86
C SER A 87 25.24 -35.35 -7.30
N LEU A 88 26.46 -34.95 -7.69
CA LEU A 88 26.71 -33.58 -8.20
C LEU A 88 26.05 -33.33 -9.56
N VAL A 89 26.06 -34.32 -10.44
CA VAL A 89 25.36 -34.20 -11.73
C VAL A 89 23.86 -34.21 -11.57
N LEU A 90 23.31 -35.01 -10.62
CA LEU A 90 21.88 -35.04 -10.34
C LEU A 90 21.36 -33.69 -9.76
N TRP A 91 22.16 -33.02 -8.93
CA TRP A 91 21.81 -31.68 -8.41
C TRP A 91 21.93 -30.60 -9.48
N GLN A 92 22.90 -30.71 -10.42
CA GLN A 92 23.02 -29.76 -11.54
C GLN A 92 21.93 -29.95 -12.61
N GLU A 93 21.46 -31.18 -12.82
CA GLU A 93 20.34 -31.44 -13.74
C GLU A 93 18.98 -31.07 -13.12
N LEU A 94 18.83 -31.10 -11.78
CA LEU A 94 17.62 -30.63 -11.11
C LEU A 94 17.50 -29.08 -11.09
N ASP A 95 18.63 -28.36 -11.16
CA ASP A 95 18.61 -26.89 -11.21
C ASP A 95 18.46 -26.33 -12.63
N SER A 96 18.55 -27.16 -13.67
CA SER A 96 18.53 -26.69 -15.06
C SER A 96 17.32 -27.12 -15.88
N GLU A 97 16.46 -28.00 -15.38
CA GLU A 97 15.33 -28.48 -16.18
C GLU A 97 14.02 -28.38 -15.41
N THR A 98 13.24 -27.36 -15.79
CA THR A 98 11.81 -27.27 -15.61
C THR A 98 11.28 -27.13 -14.18
N ALA A 99 11.49 -25.97 -13.60
CA ALA A 99 10.35 -25.40 -12.90
C ALA A 99 9.26 -25.21 -13.96
N PRO A 100 8.06 -25.80 -13.81
CA PRO A 100 7.01 -25.48 -14.74
C PRO A 100 6.75 -23.99 -14.63
N PRO A 101 6.91 -23.18 -15.69
CA PRO A 101 6.37 -21.85 -15.68
C PRO A 101 4.87 -22.05 -15.54
N VAL A 102 4.18 -21.22 -14.78
CA VAL A 102 2.73 -21.06 -14.95
C VAL A 102 1.81 -21.44 -13.77
N GLN A 103 2.23 -21.93 -12.66
CA GLN A 103 1.25 -22.15 -11.59
C GLN A 103 0.95 -20.87 -10.82
N GLU A 104 1.95 -19.98 -10.64
CA GLU A 104 1.78 -18.71 -9.95
C GLU A 104 0.94 -17.70 -10.76
N ASP A 105 1.15 -17.63 -12.09
CA ASP A 105 0.40 -16.71 -12.94
C ASP A 105 -1.09 -17.09 -13.02
N TYR A 106 -1.39 -18.39 -13.11
CA TYR A 106 -2.76 -18.89 -13.16
C TYR A 106 -3.54 -18.72 -11.84
N GLU A 107 -2.85 -18.86 -10.72
CA GLU A 107 -3.47 -18.58 -9.40
C GLU A 107 -3.70 -17.09 -9.20
N ASN A 108 -2.75 -16.24 -9.63
CA ASN A 108 -2.89 -14.79 -9.58
C ASN A 108 -4.05 -14.29 -10.46
N GLU A 109 -4.20 -14.82 -11.69
CA GLU A 109 -5.36 -14.51 -12.55
C GLU A 109 -6.69 -14.89 -11.89
N LYS A 110 -6.77 -16.03 -11.23
CA LYS A 110 -7.99 -16.44 -10.51
C LYS A 110 -8.29 -15.54 -9.32
N ILE A 111 -7.27 -15.16 -8.56
CA ILE A 111 -7.40 -14.26 -7.42
C ILE A 111 -7.88 -12.89 -7.92
N GLU A 112 -7.27 -12.35 -8.97
CA GLU A 112 -7.66 -11.08 -9.55
C GLU A 112 -9.10 -11.12 -10.08
N ALA A 113 -9.47 -12.15 -10.82
CA ALA A 113 -10.85 -12.36 -11.28
C ALA A 113 -11.85 -12.44 -10.12
N ALA A 114 -11.50 -13.10 -9.02
CA ALA A 114 -12.32 -13.17 -7.82
C ALA A 114 -12.46 -11.80 -7.13
N LEU A 115 -11.39 -10.99 -7.13
CA LEU A 115 -11.42 -9.64 -6.58
C LEU A 115 -12.30 -8.70 -7.41
N TYR A 116 -12.31 -8.83 -8.74
CA TYR A 116 -13.27 -8.12 -9.59
C TYR A 116 -14.70 -8.62 -9.36
N ALA A 117 -14.92 -9.93 -9.34
CA ALA A 117 -16.24 -10.52 -9.12
C ALA A 117 -16.85 -10.17 -7.74
N SER A 118 -16.01 -9.98 -6.73
CA SER A 118 -16.45 -9.53 -5.40
C SER A 118 -16.70 -8.03 -5.30
N GLY A 119 -16.41 -7.25 -6.34
CA GLY A 119 -16.45 -5.78 -6.31
C GLY A 119 -15.31 -5.14 -5.52
N TYR A 120 -14.30 -5.91 -5.12
CA TYR A 120 -13.11 -5.35 -4.50
C TYR A 120 -12.33 -4.49 -5.49
N PHE A 121 -12.13 -4.97 -6.72
CA PHE A 121 -11.67 -4.16 -7.83
C PHE A 121 -12.86 -3.72 -8.69
N ARG A 122 -12.73 -2.57 -9.31
CA ARG A 122 -13.76 -1.95 -10.13
C ARG A 122 -13.42 -2.11 -11.61
N GLU A 123 -14.33 -2.68 -12.38
CA GLU A 123 -14.19 -2.82 -13.84
C GLU A 123 -14.46 -1.49 -14.58
N ASP A 124 -15.25 -0.59 -13.97
CA ASP A 124 -15.60 0.71 -14.52
C ASP A 124 -14.51 1.78 -14.38
N VAL A 125 -13.36 1.42 -13.77
CA VAL A 125 -12.20 2.29 -13.57
C VAL A 125 -11.04 1.80 -14.42
N PRO A 126 -10.42 2.64 -15.27
CA PRO A 126 -9.30 2.23 -16.13
C PRO A 126 -7.95 2.19 -15.38
N LEU A 127 -7.93 1.50 -14.26
CA LEU A 127 -6.76 1.10 -13.49
C LEU A 127 -6.78 -0.42 -13.37
N ASP A 128 -5.65 -1.06 -13.60
CA ASP A 128 -5.51 -2.50 -13.38
C ASP A 128 -5.61 -2.88 -11.89
N GLY A 129 -5.70 -4.18 -11.61
CA GLY A 129 -5.86 -4.68 -10.25
C GLY A 129 -4.70 -4.29 -9.34
N GLU A 130 -3.47 -4.24 -9.85
CA GLU A 130 -2.30 -3.84 -9.08
C GLU A 130 -2.38 -2.37 -8.65
N LEU A 131 -2.69 -1.46 -9.56
CA LEU A 131 -2.86 -0.04 -9.28
C LEU A 131 -4.03 0.22 -8.32
N GLN A 132 -5.14 -0.51 -8.48
CA GLN A 132 -6.27 -0.43 -7.57
C GLN A 132 -5.91 -0.94 -6.17
N SER A 133 -5.13 -2.02 -6.06
CA SER A 133 -4.62 -2.55 -4.81
C SER A 133 -3.70 -1.55 -4.09
N GLN A 134 -2.76 -0.94 -4.82
CA GLN A 134 -1.87 0.09 -4.31
C GLN A 134 -2.64 1.31 -3.80
N LEU A 135 -3.64 1.79 -4.56
CA LEU A 135 -4.48 2.90 -4.14
C LEU A 135 -5.31 2.56 -2.88
N ARG A 136 -5.88 1.36 -2.81
CA ARG A 136 -6.60 0.90 -1.61
C ARG A 136 -5.70 0.86 -0.39
N ALA A 137 -4.48 0.31 -0.53
CA ALA A 137 -3.51 0.29 0.56
C ALA A 137 -3.16 1.71 1.06
N ALA A 138 -2.95 2.66 0.14
CA ALA A 138 -2.70 4.06 0.50
C ALA A 138 -3.92 4.72 1.19
N CYS A 139 -5.13 4.40 0.74
CA CYS A 139 -6.37 4.87 1.35
C CYS A 139 -6.57 4.29 2.77
N GLU A 140 -6.30 3.00 2.96
CA GLU A 140 -6.36 2.34 4.26
C GLU A 140 -5.32 2.90 5.24
N GLU A 141 -4.09 3.14 4.78
CA GLU A 141 -3.03 3.74 5.58
C GLU A 141 -3.41 5.13 6.09
N SER A 142 -4.08 5.93 5.27
CA SER A 142 -4.45 7.32 5.57
C SER A 142 -5.84 7.48 6.18
N GLY A 143 -6.74 6.49 6.02
CA GLY A 143 -8.14 6.56 6.41
C GLY A 143 -9.01 7.41 5.48
N VAL A 144 -8.59 7.59 4.22
CA VAL A 144 -9.36 8.29 3.18
C VAL A 144 -10.21 7.28 2.41
N GLU A 145 -11.38 7.69 1.98
CA GLU A 145 -12.27 6.83 1.21
C GLU A 145 -11.72 6.57 -0.20
N TYR A 146 -11.73 5.31 -0.61
CA TYR A 146 -11.18 4.86 -1.89
C TYR A 146 -11.86 5.51 -3.10
N THR A 147 -13.20 5.58 -3.10
CA THR A 147 -13.97 6.17 -4.19
C THR A 147 -13.75 7.67 -4.31
N LEU A 148 -13.48 8.37 -3.21
CA LEU A 148 -13.09 9.77 -3.23
C LEU A 148 -11.76 9.98 -3.94
N MET A 149 -10.77 9.13 -3.64
CA MET A 149 -9.46 9.21 -4.31
C MET A 149 -9.55 8.83 -5.78
N LEU A 150 -10.38 7.87 -6.17
CA LEU A 150 -10.67 7.58 -7.58
C LEU A 150 -11.26 8.81 -8.30
N ALA A 151 -12.19 9.52 -7.66
CA ALA A 151 -12.78 10.74 -8.23
C ALA A 151 -11.74 11.85 -8.43
N ILE A 152 -10.81 12.01 -7.49
CA ILE A 152 -9.69 12.95 -7.62
C ILE A 152 -8.81 12.54 -8.80
N ILE A 153 -8.37 11.28 -8.89
CA ILE A 153 -7.52 10.79 -9.99
C ILE A 153 -8.22 10.98 -11.34
N ARG A 154 -9.54 10.71 -11.41
CA ARG A 154 -10.35 10.96 -12.61
C ARG A 154 -10.29 12.43 -13.02
N LYS A 155 -10.40 13.35 -12.06
CA LYS A 155 -10.38 14.79 -12.31
C LYS A 155 -8.98 15.28 -12.69
N GLU A 156 -7.94 14.80 -12.02
CA GLU A 156 -6.56 15.27 -12.24
C GLU A 156 -5.99 14.82 -13.58
N THR A 157 -6.12 13.54 -13.90
CA THR A 157 -5.39 12.95 -15.03
C THR A 157 -6.23 12.06 -15.93
N GLY A 158 -7.49 11.79 -15.58
CA GLY A 158 -8.26 10.73 -16.25
C GLY A 158 -7.56 9.38 -16.11
N TYR A 159 -7.05 9.07 -14.93
CA TYR A 159 -6.36 7.82 -14.60
C TYR A 159 -5.04 7.59 -15.33
N ARG A 160 -4.30 8.65 -15.64
CA ARG A 160 -3.01 8.54 -16.33
C ARG A 160 -1.85 8.96 -15.42
N ASN A 161 -0.75 8.25 -15.49
CA ASN A 161 0.48 8.61 -14.78
C ASN A 161 1.29 9.61 -15.62
N VAL A 162 1.12 10.90 -15.38
CA VAL A 162 1.69 11.97 -16.21
C VAL A 162 2.28 13.12 -15.39
N LYS A 163 3.13 13.92 -16.00
CA LYS A 163 3.56 15.22 -15.47
C LYS A 163 2.71 16.31 -16.10
N GLY A 164 2.03 17.08 -15.26
CA GLY A 164 1.22 18.24 -15.62
C GLY A 164 1.90 19.56 -15.25
N ASP A 165 1.21 20.67 -15.51
CA ASP A 165 1.63 22.04 -15.15
C ASP A 165 3.07 22.37 -15.56
N GLY A 166 3.44 22.00 -16.79
CA GLY A 166 4.81 22.21 -17.27
C GLY A 166 5.87 21.40 -16.51
N GLY A 167 5.47 20.30 -15.88
CA GLY A 167 6.33 19.41 -15.08
C GLY A 167 6.32 19.71 -13.59
N ALA A 168 5.45 20.59 -13.11
CA ALA A 168 5.33 20.91 -11.69
C ALA A 168 4.49 19.90 -10.91
N SER A 169 3.49 19.28 -11.54
CA SER A 169 2.56 18.31 -10.94
C SER A 169 2.84 16.91 -11.47
N TRP A 170 2.88 15.90 -10.60
CA TRP A 170 3.38 14.56 -10.93
C TRP A 170 2.39 13.46 -10.57
N GLY A 171 2.33 12.45 -11.45
CA GLY A 171 1.64 11.20 -11.21
C GLY A 171 0.12 11.29 -11.38
N TYR A 172 -0.57 10.24 -10.97
CA TYR A 172 -2.03 10.10 -11.04
C TYR A 172 -2.79 11.21 -10.32
N CYS A 173 -2.29 11.61 -9.13
CA CYS A 173 -2.92 12.58 -8.24
C CYS A 173 -2.38 14.00 -8.40
N GLN A 174 -1.52 14.25 -9.38
CA GLN A 174 -0.92 15.56 -9.70
C GLN A 174 -0.31 16.26 -8.49
N VAL A 175 0.45 15.51 -7.68
CA VAL A 175 1.14 16.03 -6.50
C VAL A 175 2.32 16.90 -6.92
N GLN A 176 2.46 18.07 -6.29
CA GLN A 176 3.59 18.98 -6.54
C GLN A 176 4.72 18.78 -5.52
N PRO A 177 5.89 18.23 -5.91
CA PRO A 177 6.97 17.90 -4.96
C PRO A 177 7.41 19.08 -4.08
N ARG A 178 7.42 20.29 -4.63
CA ARG A 178 7.83 21.51 -3.92
C ARG A 178 7.03 21.79 -2.64
N TRP A 179 5.75 21.40 -2.61
CA TRP A 179 4.87 21.63 -1.46
C TRP A 179 4.80 20.44 -0.50
N HIS A 180 5.22 19.27 -0.96
CA HIS A 180 5.06 18.02 -0.22
C HIS A 180 6.40 17.39 0.20
N LYS A 181 7.52 18.13 0.13
CA LYS A 181 8.85 17.59 0.45
C LYS A 181 8.91 16.93 1.83
N ALA A 182 8.48 17.61 2.88
CA ALA A 182 8.47 17.06 4.24
C ALA A 182 7.52 15.85 4.39
N ARG A 183 6.42 15.83 3.62
CA ARG A 183 5.48 14.70 3.58
C ARG A 183 6.12 13.50 2.90
N MET A 184 6.77 13.71 1.75
CA MET A 184 7.51 12.68 1.03
C MET A 184 8.62 12.07 1.90
N GLU A 185 9.43 12.91 2.56
CA GLU A 185 10.48 12.46 3.49
C GLU A 185 9.90 11.61 4.64
N ARG A 186 8.82 12.04 5.27
CA ARG A 186 8.14 11.31 6.35
C ARG A 186 7.56 9.96 5.91
N LEU A 187 7.08 9.89 4.67
CA LEU A 187 6.50 8.68 4.08
C LEU A 187 7.55 7.79 3.39
N GLY A 188 8.81 8.24 3.29
CA GLY A 188 9.87 7.51 2.59
C GLY A 188 9.67 7.48 1.07
N VAL A 189 8.95 8.45 0.50
CA VAL A 189 8.68 8.55 -0.93
C VAL A 189 9.73 9.43 -1.59
N THR A 190 10.44 8.89 -2.57
CA THR A 190 11.50 9.61 -3.31
C THR A 190 11.10 9.98 -4.73
N ASP A 191 10.14 9.26 -5.32
CA ASP A 191 9.63 9.49 -6.66
C ASP A 191 8.09 9.55 -6.65
N LEU A 192 7.52 10.63 -7.17
CA LEU A 192 6.07 10.79 -7.34
C LEU A 192 5.57 10.26 -8.70
N MET A 193 6.45 9.76 -9.56
CA MET A 193 6.05 9.00 -10.74
C MET A 193 5.89 7.51 -10.42
N ASP A 194 6.40 7.04 -9.26
CA ASP A 194 6.01 5.76 -8.69
C ASP A 194 4.54 5.83 -8.23
N PRO A 195 3.66 4.95 -8.76
CA PRO A 195 2.22 5.01 -8.46
C PRO A 195 1.91 4.92 -6.97
N PHE A 196 2.51 3.95 -6.26
CA PHE A 196 2.24 3.78 -4.84
C PHE A 196 2.70 4.96 -4.00
N GLY A 197 3.89 5.49 -4.29
CA GLY A 197 4.40 6.70 -3.66
C GLY A 197 3.50 7.91 -3.90
N ASN A 198 2.99 8.07 -5.13
CA ASN A 198 2.06 9.13 -5.50
C ASN A 198 0.75 9.04 -4.70
N PHE A 199 0.14 7.85 -4.66
CA PHE A 199 -1.09 7.60 -3.91
C PHE A 199 -0.92 7.86 -2.41
N ARG A 200 0.17 7.38 -1.80
CA ARG A 200 0.43 7.59 -0.37
C ARG A 200 0.55 9.07 -0.01
N VAL A 201 1.28 9.85 -0.80
CA VAL A 201 1.43 11.29 -0.56
C VAL A 201 0.12 12.03 -0.74
N ALA A 202 -0.64 11.71 -1.79
CA ALA A 202 -1.95 12.32 -2.05
C ALA A 202 -3.00 11.97 -0.99
N CYS A 203 -3.09 10.69 -0.61
CA CYS A 203 -4.01 10.23 0.42
C CYS A 203 -3.69 10.84 1.79
N ASP A 204 -2.42 10.89 2.20
CA ASP A 204 -2.01 11.53 3.45
C ASP A 204 -2.30 13.04 3.45
N TYR A 205 -2.15 13.72 2.30
CA TYR A 205 -2.53 15.13 2.16
C TYR A 205 -4.04 15.31 2.26
N MET A 206 -4.82 14.50 1.56
CA MET A 206 -6.28 14.55 1.65
C MET A 206 -6.78 14.25 3.07
N ALA A 207 -6.19 13.28 3.77
CA ALA A 207 -6.50 12.99 5.16
C ALA A 207 -6.25 14.19 6.08
N GLU A 208 -5.15 14.92 5.85
CA GLU A 208 -4.87 16.16 6.59
C GLU A 208 -5.94 17.21 6.31
N LEU A 209 -6.33 17.42 5.05
CA LEU A 209 -7.36 18.38 4.67
C LEU A 209 -8.72 18.02 5.26
N LEU A 210 -9.15 16.76 5.14
CA LEU A 210 -10.39 16.25 5.74
C LEU A 210 -10.39 16.29 7.28
N SER A 211 -9.21 16.41 7.89
CA SER A 211 -9.13 16.62 9.33
C SER A 211 -9.48 18.03 9.78
N ARG A 212 -9.46 18.99 8.86
CA ARG A 212 -9.64 20.41 9.12
C ARG A 212 -10.91 20.97 8.50
N TYR A 213 -11.36 20.37 7.40
CA TYR A 213 -12.42 20.91 6.56
C TYR A 213 -13.45 19.82 6.23
N ASP A 214 -14.66 20.24 5.85
CA ASP A 214 -15.60 19.38 5.13
C ASP A 214 -15.07 18.99 3.76
N VAL A 215 -15.76 18.07 3.08
CA VAL A 215 -15.28 17.49 1.83
C VAL A 215 -15.10 18.54 0.73
N GLU A 216 -16.05 19.47 0.56
CA GLU A 216 -15.99 20.51 -0.50
C GLU A 216 -14.80 21.44 -0.28
N ASN A 217 -14.64 21.92 0.97
CA ASN A 217 -13.52 22.77 1.34
C ASN A 217 -12.17 22.05 1.26
N ALA A 218 -12.13 20.76 1.64
CA ALA A 218 -10.93 19.92 1.53
C ALA A 218 -10.52 19.72 0.06
N LEU A 219 -11.46 19.41 -0.83
CA LEU A 219 -11.22 19.29 -2.27
C LEU A 219 -10.75 20.60 -2.89
N THR A 220 -11.37 21.73 -2.49
CA THR A 220 -10.93 23.05 -2.95
C THR A 220 -9.50 23.33 -2.49
N ALA A 221 -9.18 23.04 -1.23
CA ALA A 221 -7.83 23.21 -0.68
C ALA A 221 -6.81 22.27 -1.33
N TYR A 222 -7.20 21.05 -1.68
CA TYR A 222 -6.36 20.12 -2.41
C TYR A 222 -5.84 20.72 -3.71
N ASN A 223 -6.74 21.33 -4.49
CA ASN A 223 -6.42 21.93 -5.79
C ASN A 223 -5.75 23.30 -5.70
N SER A 224 -6.16 24.15 -4.75
CA SER A 224 -5.74 25.57 -4.71
C SER A 224 -4.85 25.95 -3.53
N GLY A 225 -4.70 25.06 -2.55
CA GLY A 225 -4.01 25.35 -1.28
C GLY A 225 -4.87 26.08 -0.23
N HIS A 226 -6.10 26.49 -0.57
CA HIS A 226 -7.00 27.23 0.33
C HIS A 226 -8.41 26.64 0.31
N PRO A 227 -9.12 26.55 1.47
CA PRO A 227 -10.49 26.10 1.51
C PRO A 227 -11.42 27.10 0.80
N GLY A 228 -12.59 26.64 0.37
CA GLY A 228 -13.60 27.45 -0.31
C GLY A 228 -14.49 26.58 -1.20
N HIS A 229 -15.25 27.26 -2.07
CA HIS A 229 -16.12 26.62 -3.04
C HIS A 229 -15.53 26.77 -4.44
N SER A 230 -15.24 25.67 -5.12
CA SER A 230 -14.60 25.68 -6.45
C SER A 230 -15.33 24.82 -7.47
N ALA A 231 -15.14 25.14 -8.74
CA ALA A 231 -15.62 24.27 -9.82
C ALA A 231 -14.92 22.90 -9.79
N TYR A 232 -13.66 22.86 -9.33
CA TYR A 232 -12.91 21.62 -9.13
C TYR A 232 -13.62 20.71 -8.13
N ALA A 233 -13.90 21.23 -6.91
CA ALA A 233 -14.56 20.45 -5.85
C ALA A 233 -15.92 19.92 -6.32
N ARG A 234 -16.75 20.75 -6.95
CA ARG A 234 -18.05 20.30 -7.48
C ARG A 234 -17.92 19.19 -8.53
N THR A 235 -16.92 19.27 -9.40
CA THR A 235 -16.67 18.22 -10.39
C THR A 235 -16.25 16.91 -9.72
N VAL A 236 -15.31 16.97 -8.76
CA VAL A 236 -14.86 15.78 -8.03
C VAL A 236 -15.99 15.15 -7.22
N MET A 237 -16.81 15.96 -6.56
CA MET A 237 -17.98 15.47 -5.81
C MET A 237 -18.98 14.76 -6.75
N GLY A 238 -19.21 15.30 -7.95
CA GLY A 238 -20.04 14.62 -8.96
C GLY A 238 -19.47 13.26 -9.37
N TYR A 239 -18.18 13.16 -9.64
CA TYR A 239 -17.52 11.88 -9.93
C TYR A 239 -17.56 10.91 -8.74
N TRP A 240 -17.42 11.43 -7.54
CA TRP A 240 -17.49 10.63 -6.33
C TRP A 240 -18.87 10.03 -6.11
N GLU A 241 -19.95 10.82 -6.32
CA GLU A 241 -21.32 10.32 -6.27
C GLU A 241 -21.59 9.24 -7.36
N GLU A 242 -21.10 9.45 -8.59
CA GLU A 242 -21.19 8.43 -9.65
C GLU A 242 -20.52 7.12 -9.21
N LEU A 243 -19.31 7.19 -8.65
CA LEU A 243 -18.55 6.03 -8.19
C LEU A 243 -19.15 5.32 -6.97
N LYS A 244 -19.93 6.00 -6.14
CA LYS A 244 -20.63 5.38 -5.00
C LYS A 244 -21.91 4.64 -5.43
N ASN A 245 -22.51 5.04 -6.53
CA ASN A 245 -23.79 4.51 -7.00
C ASN A 245 -23.65 3.43 -8.09
N GLY A 246 -22.48 3.22 -8.65
CA GLY A 246 -22.11 2.17 -9.61
C GLY A 246 -21.38 1.05 -8.92
#